data_874e13cd9be608f10f710ea7a059633a
#
_entry.id   874e13cd9be608f10f710ea7a059633a
#
_cell.length_a   1.000
_cell.length_b   1.000
_cell.length_c   1.000
_cell.angle_alpha   90.00
_cell.angle_beta   90.00
_cell.angle_gamma   90.00
#
_symmetry.space_group_name_H-M   'P 1'
#
loop_
_entity.id
_entity.type
_entity.pdbx_description
1 polymer ?
#
loop_
_entity_poly.entity_id
_entity_poly.type
_entity_poly.pdbx_seq_one_letter_code
_entity_poly.pdbx_strand_id
1 'polypeptide(L)'
;DQTFIKIQNHEWSIFTNTKSMDPVIDSTSNAIEIIPESENDIHIGDIIAYKSKYKDGIVAHRVVDTGYDGFGWYARLKGDNNDYIDPGKVRFDQIKRVVVAIIY
;
A
#
# COMPACT_ATOMS: atom_id res chain seq x y z
N ASP A 1 23.80 6.36 6.57
CA ASP A 1 23.31 7.67 6.38
C ASP A 1 21.81 7.73 6.26
N GLN A 2 21.29 8.75 6.83
CA GLN A 2 19.89 8.98 6.92
C GLN A 2 19.54 10.13 6.03
N THR A 3 19.01 9.84 4.89
CA THR A 3 18.42 10.90 4.12
C THR A 3 17.02 11.12 4.64
N PHE A 4 16.86 12.13 5.45
CA PHE A 4 15.55 12.48 5.90
C PHE A 4 14.91 13.39 4.91
N ILE A 5 13.94 12.83 4.24
CA ILE A 5 12.99 13.66 3.56
C ILE A 5 11.96 14.03 4.60
N LYS A 6 11.82 15.31 4.87
CA LYS A 6 10.82 15.76 5.82
C LYS A 6 9.47 15.69 5.16
N ILE A 7 8.82 14.56 5.34
CA ILE A 7 7.47 14.33 4.86
C ILE A 7 6.56 14.38 6.07
N GLN A 8 5.51 15.18 6.00
CA GLN A 8 4.52 15.22 7.07
C GLN A 8 3.80 13.88 7.13
N ASN A 9 3.48 13.47 8.34
CA ASN A 9 2.73 12.24 8.61
C ASN A 9 3.43 10.98 8.14
N HIS A 10 4.76 10.99 8.10
CA HIS A 10 5.50 9.79 7.73
C HIS A 10 5.67 8.87 8.94
N GLU A 11 5.80 7.60 8.67
CA GLU A 11 6.10 6.57 9.66
C GLU A 11 7.07 5.56 9.09
N TRP A 12 7.79 4.88 9.99
CA TRP A 12 8.60 3.72 9.64
C TRP A 12 7.80 2.46 9.85
N SER A 13 7.90 1.53 8.92
CA SER A 13 7.27 0.22 9.03
C SER A 13 8.26 -0.87 8.67
N ILE A 14 8.11 -2.01 9.34
CA ILE A 14 8.83 -3.24 9.01
C ILE A 14 7.78 -4.22 8.49
N PHE A 15 8.00 -4.72 7.28
CA PHE A 15 7.05 -5.62 6.64
C PHE A 15 7.21 -7.03 7.15
N THR A 16 6.09 -7.73 7.30
CA THR A 16 6.12 -9.15 7.62
C THR A 16 6.49 -9.95 6.38
N ASN A 17 7.03 -11.15 6.60
CA ASN A 17 7.51 -11.99 5.49
C ASN A 17 6.36 -12.81 4.91
N THR A 18 5.41 -12.18 4.27
CA THR A 18 4.33 -12.86 3.56
C THR A 18 4.72 -13.24 2.14
N LYS A 19 5.77 -12.65 1.62
CA LYS A 19 6.31 -12.85 0.26
C LYS A 19 5.38 -12.37 -0.86
N SER A 20 4.24 -11.79 -0.57
CA SER A 20 3.31 -11.34 -1.61
C SER A 20 3.87 -10.17 -2.42
N MET A 21 4.85 -9.46 -1.89
CA MET A 21 5.51 -8.33 -2.57
C MET A 21 6.96 -8.62 -2.95
N ASP A 22 7.43 -9.86 -2.80
CA ASP A 22 8.76 -10.23 -3.26
C ASP A 22 8.87 -10.00 -4.77
N PRO A 23 10.02 -9.56 -5.26
CA PRO A 23 11.23 -9.18 -4.52
C PRO A 23 11.27 -7.71 -4.08
N VAL A 24 10.20 -6.95 -4.31
CA VAL A 24 10.20 -5.51 -4.02
C VAL A 24 10.20 -5.26 -2.52
N ILE A 25 9.34 -5.95 -1.78
CA ILE A 25 9.24 -5.84 -0.34
C ILE A 25 9.33 -7.23 0.26
N ASP A 26 10.21 -7.41 1.23
CA ASP A 26 10.34 -8.65 1.97
C ASP A 26 10.50 -8.35 3.47
N SER A 27 10.72 -9.39 4.27
CA SER A 27 10.81 -9.24 5.72
C SER A 27 12.01 -8.41 6.19
N THR A 28 12.99 -8.16 5.32
CA THR A 28 14.15 -7.33 5.65
C THR A 28 14.00 -5.89 5.21
N SER A 29 12.91 -5.56 4.54
CA SER A 29 12.68 -4.22 4.04
C SER A 29 12.07 -3.33 5.11
N ASN A 30 12.46 -2.06 5.10
CA ASN A 30 11.81 -0.99 5.86
C ASN A 30 11.20 -0.01 4.87
N ALA A 31 10.15 0.66 5.28
CA ALA A 31 9.48 1.62 4.42
C ALA A 31 9.26 2.94 5.13
N ILE A 32 9.29 4.01 4.34
CA ILE A 32 8.81 5.31 4.77
C ILE A 32 7.42 5.47 4.18
N GLU A 33 6.44 5.74 5.03
CA GLU A 33 5.04 5.79 4.66
C GLU A 33 4.44 7.12 5.06
N ILE A 34 3.45 7.55 4.29
CA ILE A 34 2.66 8.74 4.65
C ILE A 34 1.21 8.33 4.82
N ILE A 35 0.47 9.13 5.59
CA ILE A 35 -0.98 9.00 5.69
C ILE A 35 -1.60 9.81 4.57
N PRO A 36 -2.33 9.19 3.63
CA PRO A 36 -2.94 9.94 2.54
C PRO A 36 -4.08 10.81 3.07
N GLU A 37 -4.16 12.03 2.56
CA GLU A 37 -5.20 12.97 2.98
C GLU A 37 -6.44 12.88 2.11
N SER A 38 -6.26 12.45 0.87
CA SER A 38 -7.37 12.26 -0.06
C SER A 38 -7.02 11.17 -1.07
N GLU A 39 -8.03 10.75 -1.82
CA GLU A 39 -7.84 9.77 -2.89
C GLU A 39 -6.91 10.29 -3.99
N ASN A 40 -6.74 11.61 -4.11
CA ASN A 40 -5.82 12.21 -5.08
C ASN A 40 -4.35 11.90 -4.76
N ASP A 41 -4.07 11.46 -3.55
CA ASP A 41 -2.72 11.09 -3.15
C ASP A 41 -2.36 9.65 -3.55
N ILE A 42 -3.29 8.94 -4.17
CA ILE A 42 -3.11 7.52 -4.50
C ILE A 42 -3.18 7.36 -6.01
N HIS A 43 -2.13 6.74 -6.56
CA HIS A 43 -1.97 6.57 -8.00
C HIS A 43 -1.69 5.12 -8.34
N ILE A 44 -2.03 4.73 -9.56
CA ILE A 44 -1.66 3.41 -10.08
C ILE A 44 -0.15 3.28 -10.01
N GLY A 45 0.33 2.15 -9.47
CA GLY A 45 1.75 1.92 -9.24
C GLY A 45 2.19 2.14 -7.81
N ASP A 46 1.40 2.86 -7.01
CA ASP A 46 1.73 3.06 -5.59
C ASP A 46 1.55 1.77 -4.81
N ILE A 47 2.37 1.60 -3.78
CA ILE A 47 2.17 0.53 -2.79
C ILE A 47 1.44 1.16 -1.62
N ILE A 48 0.32 0.57 -1.24
CA ILE A 48 -0.46 1.07 -0.11
C ILE A 48 -0.62 -0.02 0.94
N ALA A 49 -0.69 0.41 2.18
CA ALA A 49 -1.05 -0.45 3.31
C ALA A 49 -2.52 -0.20 3.62
N TYR A 50 -3.31 -1.26 3.66
CA TYR A 50 -4.74 -1.13 3.83
C TYR A 50 -5.30 -2.24 4.70
N LYS A 51 -6.48 -2.00 5.27
CA LYS A 51 -7.21 -2.99 6.04
C LYS A 51 -8.09 -3.78 5.09
N SER A 52 -7.73 -5.02 4.85
CA SER A 52 -8.49 -5.91 3.98
C SER A 52 -9.79 -6.34 4.65
N LYS A 53 -10.84 -6.55 3.85
CA LYS A 53 -12.08 -7.17 4.30
C LYS A 53 -11.99 -8.70 4.28
N TYR A 54 -10.95 -9.24 3.67
CA TYR A 54 -10.81 -10.68 3.42
C TYR A 54 -9.69 -11.32 4.20
N LYS A 55 -8.81 -10.53 4.80
CA LYS A 55 -7.68 -11.02 5.60
C LYS A 55 -7.57 -10.20 6.87
N ASP A 56 -7.10 -10.83 7.92
CA ASP A 56 -6.80 -10.12 9.16
C ASP A 56 -5.55 -9.25 8.99
N GLY A 57 -5.54 -8.15 9.71
CA GLY A 57 -4.39 -7.25 9.74
C GLY A 57 -4.31 -6.31 8.55
N ILE A 58 -3.15 -5.72 8.39
CA ILE A 58 -2.86 -4.74 7.36
C ILE A 58 -2.10 -5.42 6.23
N VAL A 59 -2.55 -5.20 5.01
CA VAL A 59 -1.95 -5.76 3.80
C VAL A 59 -1.28 -4.63 3.02
N ALA A 60 -0.07 -4.88 2.52
CA ALA A 60 0.64 -3.91 1.68
C ALA A 60 0.76 -4.48 0.27
N HIS A 61 0.02 -3.95 -0.68
CA HIS A 61 0.02 -4.38 -2.08
C HIS A 61 0.06 -3.16 -3.00
N ARG A 62 0.28 -3.44 -4.28
CA ARG A 62 0.41 -2.38 -5.30
C ARG A 62 -0.94 -2.06 -5.94
N VAL A 63 -1.20 -0.78 -6.13
CA VAL A 63 -2.40 -0.30 -6.84
C VAL A 63 -2.22 -0.59 -8.32
N VAL A 64 -3.12 -1.37 -8.90
CA VAL A 64 -3.10 -1.71 -10.32
C VAL A 64 -4.23 -1.06 -11.10
N ASP A 65 -5.25 -0.57 -10.42
CA ASP A 65 -6.35 0.13 -11.06
C ASP A 65 -7.06 1.03 -10.04
N THR A 66 -7.62 2.12 -10.51
CA THR A 66 -8.48 3.01 -9.71
C THR A 66 -9.68 3.43 -10.54
N GLY A 67 -10.75 3.82 -9.86
CA GLY A 67 -11.94 4.27 -10.54
C GLY A 67 -13.00 4.74 -9.56
N TYR A 68 -14.19 4.97 -10.10
CA TYR A 68 -15.37 5.33 -9.33
C TYR A 68 -16.52 4.41 -9.71
N ASP A 69 -17.31 4.05 -8.75
CA ASP A 69 -18.55 3.30 -8.99
C ASP A 69 -19.70 3.97 -8.20
N GLY A 70 -20.83 3.29 -8.07
CA GLY A 70 -21.98 3.84 -7.35
C GLY A 70 -21.74 4.13 -5.86
N PHE A 71 -20.61 3.61 -5.31
CA PHE A 71 -20.25 3.80 -3.91
C PHE A 71 -19.06 4.74 -3.73
N GLY A 72 -18.53 5.30 -4.81
CA GLY A 72 -17.44 6.26 -4.77
C GLY A 72 -16.12 5.70 -5.33
N TRP A 73 -15.03 6.30 -4.86
CA TRP A 73 -13.69 5.93 -5.32
C TRP A 73 -13.30 4.55 -4.83
N TYR A 74 -12.56 3.82 -5.67
CA TYR A 74 -12.00 2.54 -5.29
C TYR A 74 -10.63 2.34 -5.92
N ALA A 75 -9.87 1.39 -5.35
CA ALA A 75 -8.64 0.87 -5.94
C ALA A 75 -8.74 -0.65 -6.04
N ARG A 76 -8.10 -1.21 -7.07
CA ARG A 76 -7.85 -2.64 -7.20
C ARG A 76 -6.36 -2.87 -6.97
N LEU A 77 -6.04 -3.91 -6.23
CA LEU A 77 -4.69 -4.13 -5.73
C LEU A 77 -4.20 -5.51 -6.10
N LYS A 78 -2.88 -5.65 -6.14
CA LYS A 78 -2.23 -6.92 -6.43
C LYS A 78 -0.88 -6.96 -5.72
N GLY A 79 -0.58 -8.08 -5.08
CA GLY A 79 0.78 -8.34 -4.59
C GLY A 79 1.69 -8.58 -5.79
N ASP A 80 2.88 -7.97 -5.79
CA ASP A 80 3.80 -8.08 -6.93
C ASP A 80 4.20 -9.52 -7.21
N ASN A 81 4.21 -10.38 -6.20
CA ASN A 81 4.56 -11.78 -6.32
C ASN A 81 3.33 -12.70 -6.47
N ASN A 82 2.15 -12.15 -6.65
CA ASN A 82 0.93 -12.91 -6.83
C ASN A 82 0.52 -12.90 -8.30
N ASP A 83 -0.13 -13.99 -8.74
CA ASP A 83 -0.60 -14.11 -10.12
C ASP A 83 -1.98 -13.53 -10.34
N TYR A 84 -2.59 -12.99 -9.28
CA TYR A 84 -3.98 -12.54 -9.32
C TYR A 84 -4.14 -11.21 -8.62
N ILE A 85 -5.18 -10.48 -9.04
CA ILE A 85 -5.59 -9.24 -8.39
C ILE A 85 -6.34 -9.60 -7.11
N ASP A 86 -6.10 -8.84 -6.03
CA ASP A 86 -6.78 -9.05 -4.76
C ASP A 86 -8.29 -8.97 -4.95
N PRO A 87 -9.06 -9.80 -4.23
CA PRO A 87 -10.51 -9.78 -4.37
C PRO A 87 -11.12 -8.47 -3.90
N GLY A 88 -12.14 -8.04 -4.61
CA GLY A 88 -12.91 -6.87 -4.23
C GLY A 88 -12.25 -5.55 -4.56
N LYS A 89 -12.91 -4.49 -4.19
CA LYS A 89 -12.44 -3.11 -4.35
C LYS A 89 -12.09 -2.56 -2.98
N VAL A 90 -11.00 -1.80 -2.90
CA VAL A 90 -10.56 -1.17 -1.66
C VAL A 90 -11.02 0.27 -1.69
N ARG A 91 -11.71 0.68 -0.65
CA ARG A 91 -12.21 2.06 -0.50
C ARG A 91 -11.18 2.91 0.22
N PHE A 92 -11.29 4.21 0.06
CA PHE A 92 -10.32 5.13 0.64
C PHE A 92 -10.20 4.98 2.16
N ASP A 93 -11.32 4.75 2.85
CA ASP A 93 -11.33 4.61 4.31
C ASP A 93 -10.62 3.35 4.81
N GLN A 94 -10.33 2.41 3.93
CA GLN A 94 -9.56 1.21 4.29
C GLN A 94 -8.05 1.45 4.20
N ILE A 95 -7.62 2.52 3.53
CA ILE A 95 -6.21 2.79 3.27
C ILE A 95 -5.61 3.49 4.47
N LYS A 96 -4.51 2.92 4.98
CA LYS A 96 -3.84 3.43 6.18
C LYS A 96 -2.60 4.23 5.84
N ARG A 97 -1.82 3.78 4.85
CA ARG A 97 -0.54 4.39 4.49
C ARG A 97 -0.28 4.26 3.01
N VAL A 98 0.49 5.19 2.47
CA VAL A 98 1.09 5.09 1.14
C VAL A 98 2.59 5.00 1.31
N VAL A 99 3.21 4.02 0.68
CA VAL A 99 4.65 3.82 0.76
C VAL A 99 5.32 4.79 -0.21
N VAL A 100 6.23 5.62 0.30
CA VAL A 100 6.94 6.62 -0.53
C VAL A 100 8.39 6.25 -0.75
N ALA A 101 8.97 5.35 0.06
CA ALA A 101 10.34 4.88 -0.12
C ALA A 101 10.50 3.53 0.57
N ILE A 102 11.34 2.67 -0.02
CA ILE A 102 11.68 1.37 0.54
C ILE A 102 13.19 1.34 0.74
N ILE A 103 13.62 0.91 1.93
CA ILE A 103 15.02 0.80 2.28
C ILE A 103 15.31 -0.66 2.59
N TYR A 104 16.23 -1.21 1.84
CA TYR A 104 16.64 -2.62 1.98
C TYR A 104 17.84 -2.76 2.88
#